data_17afc5fa63b84d26242614a97206d538
#
_entry.id   17afc5fa63b84d26242614a97206d538
#
_cell.length_a   1.000
_cell.length_b   1.000
_cell.length_c   1.000
_cell.angle_alpha   90.00
_cell.angle_beta   90.00
_cell.angle_gamma   90.00
#
_symmetry.space_group_name_H-M   'P 1'
#
loop_
_entity.id
_entity.type
_entity.pdbx_description
1 polymer ?
#
loop_
_entity_poly.entity_id
_entity_poly.type
_entity_poly.pdbx_seq_one_letter_code
_entity_poly.pdbx_strand_id
1 'polypeptide(L)'
;MDLWVLPLGGGNPRAFVDTLGSDVDGVFSPDGRWVAYQSDTSGSYQIYLKPFPGPGAARQVSIKGGRSPRFSRDGRKLYFTDGTKFFVADMNADGTTGDPTPLFETESRIETYQPAKSGDRFLMMLESDADASPSARVVTGWVSTKR
;
A
#
# COMPACT_ATOMS: atom_id res chain seq x y z
N MET A 1 -9.54 3.98 -14.83
CA MET A 1 -8.55 2.89 -15.09
C MET A 1 -8.89 1.73 -14.17
N ASP A 2 -8.72 0.49 -14.66
CA ASP A 2 -9.21 -0.70 -13.97
C ASP A 2 -8.09 -1.70 -13.76
N LEU A 3 -8.21 -2.55 -12.74
CA LEU A 3 -7.24 -3.61 -12.50
C LEU A 3 -7.68 -4.90 -13.20
N TRP A 4 -6.78 -5.45 -13.99
CA TRP A 4 -7.00 -6.69 -14.72
C TRP A 4 -6.05 -7.78 -14.26
N VAL A 5 -6.52 -9.02 -14.31
CA VAL A 5 -5.70 -10.22 -14.05
C VAL A 5 -5.48 -10.95 -15.35
N LEU A 6 -4.21 -11.23 -15.65
CA LEU A 6 -3.78 -12.02 -16.80
C LEU A 6 -3.15 -13.33 -16.33
N PRO A 7 -3.76 -14.49 -16.59
CA PRO A 7 -3.13 -15.78 -16.30
C PRO A 7 -1.95 -16.06 -17.23
N LEU A 8 -0.76 -16.35 -16.69
CA LEU A 8 0.41 -16.69 -17.51
C LEU A 8 0.37 -18.11 -18.09
N GLY A 9 -0.41 -19.00 -17.48
CA GLY A 9 -0.61 -20.39 -17.94
C GLY A 9 -1.65 -20.56 -19.05
N GLY A 10 -2.16 -19.46 -19.62
CA GLY A 10 -3.22 -19.45 -20.62
C GLY A 10 -4.57 -19.02 -20.04
N GLY A 11 -5.42 -18.51 -20.90
CA GLY A 11 -6.73 -17.94 -20.54
C GLY A 11 -6.83 -16.45 -20.91
N ASN A 12 -8.05 -15.93 -20.87
CA ASN A 12 -8.30 -14.53 -21.20
C ASN A 12 -8.05 -13.61 -20.00
N PRO A 13 -7.56 -12.38 -20.23
CA PRO A 13 -7.56 -11.34 -19.21
C PRO A 13 -8.99 -11.11 -18.68
N ARG A 14 -9.10 -10.88 -17.38
CA ARG A 14 -10.39 -10.56 -16.76
C ARG A 14 -10.26 -9.35 -15.85
N ALA A 15 -11.28 -8.50 -15.85
CA ALA A 15 -11.36 -7.42 -14.90
C ALA A 15 -11.43 -8.00 -13.46
N PHE A 16 -10.64 -7.43 -12.58
CA PHE A 16 -10.63 -7.79 -11.15
C PHE A 16 -11.25 -6.69 -10.30
N VAL A 17 -10.91 -5.45 -10.57
CA VAL A 17 -11.54 -4.26 -10.02
C VAL A 17 -11.94 -3.36 -11.19
N ASP A 18 -13.21 -2.97 -11.22
CA ASP A 18 -13.84 -2.16 -12.25
C ASP A 18 -14.85 -1.27 -11.53
N THR A 19 -14.41 -0.10 -11.11
CA THR A 19 -15.24 0.89 -10.42
C THR A 19 -15.42 2.12 -11.30
N LEU A 20 -16.24 3.09 -10.85
CA LEU A 20 -16.36 4.36 -11.55
C LEU A 20 -15.11 5.25 -11.40
N GLY A 21 -14.22 4.90 -10.50
CA GLY A 21 -12.98 5.61 -10.25
C GLY A 21 -11.79 5.09 -11.06
N SER A 22 -10.62 5.55 -10.69
CA SER A 22 -9.35 5.08 -11.20
C SER A 22 -8.74 4.08 -10.22
N ASP A 23 -8.75 2.80 -10.58
CA ASP A 23 -8.23 1.69 -9.79
C ASP A 23 -6.82 1.34 -10.29
N VAL A 24 -5.81 1.61 -9.50
CA VAL A 24 -4.40 1.50 -9.92
C VAL A 24 -3.50 0.98 -8.80
N ASP A 25 -2.24 0.69 -9.15
CA ASP A 25 -1.17 0.27 -8.23
C ASP A 25 -1.54 -0.95 -7.39
N GLY A 26 -2.15 -1.95 -8.04
CA GLY A 26 -2.56 -3.20 -7.41
C GLY A 26 -1.36 -4.10 -7.08
N VAL A 27 -1.32 -4.63 -5.85
CA VAL A 27 -0.28 -5.55 -5.40
C VAL A 27 -0.89 -6.77 -4.72
N PHE A 28 -0.35 -7.96 -5.02
CA PHE A 28 -0.75 -9.18 -4.34
C PHE A 28 -0.13 -9.27 -2.94
N SER A 29 -0.90 -9.81 -2.00
CA SER A 29 -0.32 -10.30 -0.75
C SER A 29 0.65 -11.45 -1.02
N PRO A 30 1.66 -11.69 -0.15
CA PRO A 30 2.64 -12.75 -0.36
C PRO A 30 2.04 -14.16 -0.46
N ASP A 31 0.89 -14.40 0.18
CA ASP A 31 0.17 -15.66 0.12
C ASP A 31 -0.82 -15.75 -1.08
N GLY A 32 -0.91 -14.67 -1.87
CA GLY A 32 -1.77 -14.59 -3.06
C GLY A 32 -3.27 -14.54 -2.78
N ARG A 33 -3.71 -14.38 -1.53
CA ARG A 33 -5.14 -14.39 -1.18
C ARG A 33 -5.81 -13.03 -1.22
N TRP A 34 -5.02 -11.94 -1.29
CA TRP A 34 -5.49 -10.58 -1.25
C TRP A 34 -4.80 -9.73 -2.32
N VAL A 35 -5.51 -8.72 -2.77
CA VAL A 35 -4.94 -7.62 -3.58
C VAL A 35 -5.22 -6.32 -2.85
N ALA A 36 -4.17 -5.57 -2.54
CA ALA A 36 -4.28 -4.19 -2.10
C ALA A 36 -4.11 -3.27 -3.31
N TYR A 37 -4.88 -2.20 -3.39
CA TYR A 37 -4.83 -1.25 -4.49
C TYR A 37 -5.27 0.13 -4.04
N GLN A 38 -4.98 1.15 -4.83
CA GLN A 38 -5.49 2.49 -4.61
C GLN A 38 -6.62 2.79 -5.61
N SER A 39 -7.66 3.47 -5.12
CA SER A 39 -8.79 3.91 -5.93
C SER A 39 -9.30 5.27 -5.47
N ASP A 40 -9.73 6.10 -6.40
CA ASP A 40 -10.36 7.39 -6.14
C ASP A 40 -11.89 7.35 -6.23
N THR A 41 -12.48 6.17 -6.23
CA THR A 41 -13.93 5.95 -6.31
C THR A 41 -14.71 6.69 -5.21
N SER A 42 -14.08 7.00 -4.08
CA SER A 42 -14.66 7.79 -2.97
C SER A 42 -14.37 9.30 -3.07
N GLY A 43 -13.86 9.79 -4.20
CA GLY A 43 -13.53 11.20 -4.46
C GLY A 43 -12.07 11.57 -4.19
N SER A 44 -11.31 10.71 -3.53
CA SER A 44 -9.86 10.83 -3.36
C SER A 44 -9.23 9.45 -3.27
N TYR A 45 -7.95 9.36 -3.60
CA TYR A 45 -7.27 8.06 -3.51
C TYR A 45 -7.25 7.52 -2.10
N GLN A 46 -7.79 6.31 -1.96
CA GLN A 46 -7.78 5.51 -0.74
C GLN A 46 -7.19 4.13 -1.04
N ILE A 47 -6.72 3.46 0.00
CA ILE A 47 -6.28 2.07 -0.09
C ILE A 47 -7.46 1.14 0.18
N TYR A 48 -7.63 0.20 -0.73
CA TYR A 48 -8.61 -0.87 -0.64
C TYR A 48 -7.92 -2.23 -0.62
N LEU A 49 -8.56 -3.18 0.05
CA LEU A 49 -8.15 -4.58 0.10
C LEU A 49 -9.30 -5.46 -0.40
N LYS A 50 -9.03 -6.32 -1.38
CA LYS A 50 -10.02 -7.22 -1.96
C LYS A 50 -9.52 -8.65 -1.96
N PRO A 51 -10.36 -9.65 -1.62
CA PRO A 51 -9.95 -11.06 -1.68
C PRO A 51 -9.68 -11.50 -3.13
N PHE A 52 -8.69 -12.36 -3.31
CA PHE A 52 -8.31 -12.93 -4.59
C PHE A 52 -8.31 -14.46 -4.52
N PRO A 53 -8.83 -15.17 -5.53
CA PRO A 53 -9.43 -14.66 -6.77
C PRO A 53 -10.86 -14.12 -6.63
N GLY A 54 -11.41 -14.04 -5.46
CA GLY A 54 -12.79 -13.72 -5.14
C GLY A 54 -13.61 -14.98 -4.80
N PRO A 55 -14.90 -14.86 -4.50
CA PRO A 55 -15.68 -13.62 -4.40
C PRO A 55 -15.41 -12.83 -3.12
N GLY A 56 -15.80 -11.57 -3.11
CA GLY A 56 -15.76 -10.73 -1.93
C GLY A 56 -15.69 -9.24 -2.27
N ALA A 57 -16.28 -8.43 -1.40
CA ALA A 57 -16.26 -6.99 -1.53
C ALA A 57 -14.88 -6.44 -1.14
N ALA A 58 -14.49 -5.35 -1.79
CA ALA A 58 -13.35 -4.56 -1.36
C ALA A 58 -13.67 -3.85 -0.04
N ARG A 59 -12.65 -3.74 0.82
CA ARG A 59 -12.71 -3.01 2.09
C ARG A 59 -11.73 -1.86 2.04
N GLN A 60 -12.15 -0.70 2.47
CA GLN A 60 -11.24 0.44 2.61
C GLN A 60 -10.34 0.23 3.85
N VAL A 61 -9.05 0.47 3.67
CA VAL A 61 -8.03 0.37 4.73
C VAL A 61 -7.61 1.75 5.22
N SER A 62 -7.32 2.68 4.32
CA SER A 62 -6.91 4.04 4.69
C SER A 62 -8.10 4.88 5.16
N ILE A 63 -7.85 5.92 5.98
CA ILE A 63 -8.91 6.77 6.57
C ILE A 63 -8.95 8.15 5.89
N LYS A 64 -7.79 8.76 5.69
CA LYS A 64 -7.67 10.16 5.21
C LYS A 64 -6.88 10.29 3.91
N GLY A 65 -6.87 9.25 3.11
CA GLY A 65 -6.09 9.17 1.90
C GLY A 65 -5.11 8.01 1.94
N GLY A 66 -4.69 7.54 0.77
CA GLY A 66 -3.73 6.47 0.67
C GLY A 66 -3.30 6.22 -0.76
N ARG A 67 -1.99 5.96 -0.92
CA ARG A 67 -1.34 5.67 -2.20
C ARG A 67 -0.27 4.62 -2.01
N SER A 68 0.09 3.98 -3.11
CA SER A 68 1.24 3.07 -3.21
C SER A 68 1.25 1.96 -2.16
N PRO A 69 0.21 1.11 -2.09
CA PRO A 69 0.16 0.03 -1.10
C PRO A 69 1.28 -0.99 -1.33
N ARG A 70 1.90 -1.47 -0.26
CA ARG A 70 2.89 -2.57 -0.29
C ARG A 70 2.73 -3.46 0.93
N PHE A 71 2.74 -4.76 0.73
CA PHE A 71 2.76 -5.71 1.84
C PHE A 71 4.15 -5.88 2.43
N SER A 72 4.21 -6.20 3.72
CA SER A 72 5.39 -6.82 4.31
C SER A 72 5.59 -8.22 3.71
N ARG A 73 6.81 -8.74 3.82
CA ARG A 73 7.16 -10.05 3.27
C ARG A 73 6.33 -11.20 3.86
N ASP A 74 5.96 -11.10 5.13
CA ASP A 74 5.14 -12.09 5.82
C ASP A 74 3.62 -11.87 5.65
N GLY A 75 3.23 -10.81 4.93
CA GLY A 75 1.83 -10.46 4.68
C GLY A 75 1.06 -9.93 5.89
N ARG A 76 1.74 -9.71 7.03
CA ARG A 76 1.08 -9.26 8.27
C ARG A 76 0.94 -7.76 8.39
N LYS A 77 1.52 -7.01 7.49
CA LYS A 77 1.47 -5.55 7.45
C LYS A 77 1.18 -5.06 6.04
N LEU A 78 0.36 -4.02 5.95
CA LEU A 78 0.14 -3.26 4.74
C LEU A 78 0.65 -1.84 4.97
N TYR A 79 1.62 -1.43 4.16
CA TYR A 79 2.19 -0.10 4.15
C TYR A 79 1.55 0.75 3.07
N PHE A 80 1.44 2.05 3.30
CA PHE A 80 1.01 3.02 2.30
C PHE A 80 1.40 4.45 2.72
N THR A 81 1.25 5.41 1.81
CA THR A 81 1.53 6.83 2.06
C THR A 81 0.34 7.70 1.67
N ASP A 82 0.16 8.86 2.30
CA ASP A 82 -0.75 9.91 1.82
C ASP A 82 -0.05 11.01 1.02
N GLY A 83 1.25 10.83 0.79
CA GLY A 83 2.16 11.75 0.12
C GLY A 83 3.39 12.00 0.97
N THR A 84 3.27 12.61 2.14
CA THR A 84 4.39 12.86 3.06
C THR A 84 4.39 11.96 4.27
N LYS A 85 3.22 11.47 4.71
CA LYS A 85 3.11 10.55 5.84
C LYS A 85 3.11 9.12 5.38
N PHE A 86 3.80 8.30 6.12
CA PHE A 86 3.93 6.87 5.89
C PHE A 86 3.16 6.10 6.97
N PHE A 87 2.30 5.20 6.53
CA PHE A 87 1.39 4.46 7.41
C PHE A 87 1.64 2.96 7.35
N VAL A 88 1.24 2.30 8.43
CA VAL A 88 1.13 0.84 8.50
C VAL A 88 -0.22 0.44 9.09
N ALA A 89 -0.84 -0.56 8.50
CA ALA A 89 -1.97 -1.28 9.05
C ALA A 89 -1.59 -2.75 9.29
N ASP A 90 -1.89 -3.27 10.46
CA ASP A 90 -1.72 -4.70 10.73
C ASP A 90 -2.78 -5.49 9.97
N MET A 91 -2.36 -6.63 9.41
CA MET A 91 -3.21 -7.53 8.62
C MET A 91 -3.43 -8.84 9.36
N ASN A 92 -4.68 -9.24 9.49
CA ASN A 92 -5.08 -10.56 9.95
C ASN A 92 -5.24 -11.54 8.79
N ALA A 93 -5.19 -12.83 9.08
CA ALA A 93 -5.29 -13.88 8.07
C ALA A 93 -6.65 -13.91 7.34
N ASP A 94 -7.70 -13.37 7.94
CA ASP A 94 -9.05 -13.23 7.37
C ASP A 94 -9.25 -11.96 6.54
N GLY A 95 -8.17 -11.16 6.36
CA GLY A 95 -8.16 -9.89 5.63
C GLY A 95 -8.77 -8.71 6.39
N THR A 96 -9.05 -8.86 7.68
CA THR A 96 -9.33 -7.70 8.52
C THR A 96 -8.04 -6.95 8.80
N THR A 97 -8.15 -5.63 8.88
CA THR A 97 -7.02 -4.76 9.18
C THR A 97 -7.26 -4.00 10.48
N GLY A 98 -6.19 -3.75 11.21
CA GLY A 98 -6.20 -2.75 12.28
C GLY A 98 -6.30 -1.33 11.70
N ASP A 99 -6.58 -0.35 12.56
CA ASP A 99 -6.53 1.05 12.17
C ASP A 99 -5.11 1.43 11.74
N PRO A 100 -4.96 2.16 10.62
CA PRO A 100 -3.66 2.59 10.16
C PRO A 100 -2.98 3.53 11.17
N THR A 101 -1.74 3.25 11.49
CA THR A 101 -0.92 4.09 12.36
C THR A 101 0.20 4.76 11.57
N PRO A 102 0.47 6.06 11.78
CA PRO A 102 1.60 6.72 11.15
C PRO A 102 2.92 6.20 11.72
N LEU A 103 3.88 5.90 10.84
CA LEU A 103 5.24 5.49 11.22
C LEU A 103 6.19 6.67 11.24
N PHE A 104 6.14 7.52 10.24
CA PHE A 104 6.96 8.73 10.10
C PHE A 104 6.37 9.67 9.07
N GLU A 105 6.94 10.87 9.01
CA GLU A 105 6.62 11.90 8.02
C GLU A 105 7.92 12.40 7.38
N THR A 106 7.87 12.69 6.09
CA THR A 106 8.97 13.25 5.31
C THR A 106 8.67 14.71 4.96
N GLU A 107 9.71 15.53 4.78
CA GLU A 107 9.55 16.93 4.32
C GLU A 107 9.12 16.99 2.85
N SER A 108 9.60 16.05 2.04
CA SER A 108 9.27 15.92 0.64
C SER A 108 8.27 14.81 0.40
N ARG A 109 7.55 14.88 -0.70
CA ARG A 109 6.61 13.86 -1.10
C ARG A 109 7.30 12.54 -1.38
N ILE A 110 6.70 11.45 -0.91
CA ILE A 110 7.11 10.08 -1.20
C ILE A 110 6.51 9.68 -2.55
N GLU A 111 7.35 9.54 -3.57
CA GLU A 111 6.93 9.14 -4.92
C GLU A 111 6.74 7.62 -5.00
N THR A 112 7.69 6.87 -4.50
CA THR A 112 7.62 5.42 -4.41
C THR A 112 8.49 4.90 -3.27
N TYR A 113 8.23 3.67 -2.86
CA TYR A 113 9.04 2.99 -1.85
C TYR A 113 8.95 1.48 -2.00
N GLN A 114 9.90 0.80 -1.38
CA GLN A 114 9.93 -0.66 -1.29
C GLN A 114 10.40 -1.09 0.10
N PRO A 115 9.63 -1.93 0.80
CA PRO A 115 10.08 -2.55 2.04
C PRO A 115 11.27 -3.47 1.79
N ALA A 116 12.30 -3.40 2.64
CA ALA A 116 13.36 -4.38 2.63
C ALA A 116 12.85 -5.76 3.06
N LYS A 117 13.49 -6.82 2.58
CA LYS A 117 13.10 -8.20 2.93
C LYS A 117 13.18 -8.48 4.43
N SER A 118 14.06 -7.79 5.14
CA SER A 118 14.20 -7.84 6.61
C SER A 118 13.05 -7.18 7.36
N GLY A 119 12.28 -6.28 6.71
CA GLY A 119 11.18 -5.54 7.32
C GLY A 119 11.62 -4.42 8.28
N ASP A 120 12.92 -4.13 8.35
CA ASP A 120 13.52 -3.15 9.27
C ASP A 120 13.83 -1.79 8.62
N ARG A 121 13.67 -1.69 7.29
CA ARG A 121 13.95 -0.46 6.53
C ARG A 121 13.17 -0.40 5.22
N PHE A 122 13.12 0.80 4.65
CA PHE A 122 12.51 1.07 3.35
C PHE A 122 13.52 1.74 2.43
N LEU A 123 13.51 1.35 1.15
CA LEU A 123 14.10 2.16 0.11
C LEU A 123 13.02 3.12 -0.39
N MET A 124 13.30 4.41 -0.44
CA MET A 124 12.32 5.43 -0.80
C MET A 124 12.86 6.35 -1.87
N MET A 125 12.00 6.77 -2.77
CA MET A 125 12.24 7.88 -3.69
C MET A 125 11.39 9.06 -3.22
N LEU A 126 12.07 10.17 -2.90
CA LEU A 126 11.44 11.41 -2.47
C LEU A 126 11.50 12.42 -3.61
N GLU A 127 10.45 13.21 -3.76
CA GLU A 127 10.48 14.38 -4.63
C GLU A 127 11.57 15.34 -4.10
N SER A 128 12.52 15.72 -4.97
CA SER A 128 13.55 16.70 -4.62
C SER A 128 13.23 18.03 -5.30
N ASP A 129 13.19 19.11 -4.53
CA ASP A 129 13.29 20.44 -5.11
C ASP A 129 14.67 20.58 -5.76
N ALA A 130 14.71 21.05 -7.00
CA ALA A 130 15.94 21.12 -7.82
C ALA A 130 17.09 21.93 -7.16
N ASP A 131 16.80 22.72 -6.13
CA ASP A 131 17.74 23.55 -5.38
C ASP A 131 17.99 23.09 -3.93
N ALA A 132 17.32 22.05 -3.45
CA ALA A 132 17.51 21.55 -2.09
C ALA A 132 18.48 20.36 -2.09
N SER A 133 19.54 20.45 -1.30
CA SER A 133 20.33 19.26 -0.97
C SER A 133 19.40 18.22 -0.35
N PRO A 134 19.36 16.95 -0.83
CA PRO A 134 18.43 15.95 -0.33
C PRO A 134 18.71 15.65 1.15
N SER A 135 17.96 16.26 2.03
CA SER A 135 17.98 15.93 3.45
C SER A 135 16.81 14.96 3.75
N ALA A 136 17.07 13.70 3.60
CA ALA A 136 16.16 12.69 4.14
C ALA A 136 16.34 12.64 5.66
N ARG A 137 15.44 13.25 6.41
CA ARG A 137 15.39 13.11 7.85
C ARG A 137 14.68 11.80 8.20
N VAL A 138 15.45 10.74 8.28
CA VAL A 138 14.96 9.48 8.83
C VAL A 138 14.78 9.67 10.33
N VAL A 139 13.55 9.79 10.80
CA VAL A 139 13.28 9.72 12.25
C VAL A 139 13.40 8.27 12.65
N THR A 140 14.62 7.86 13.04
CA THR A 140 14.86 6.57 13.69
C THR A 140 14.41 6.67 15.14
N GLY A 141 13.32 6.03 15.52
CA GLY A 141 12.84 6.08 16.90
C GLY A 141 11.67 5.18 17.23
N TRP A 142 11.20 4.37 16.28
CA TRP A 142 10.18 3.37 16.58
C TRP A 142 10.82 2.00 16.84
N VAL A 143 11.41 1.86 17.98
CA VAL A 143 11.72 0.54 18.52
C VAL A 143 10.42 -0.03 19.07
N SER A 144 9.85 -1.00 18.36
CA SER A 144 8.81 -1.85 18.95
C SER A 144 9.42 -2.53 20.16
N THR A 145 9.18 -1.97 21.35
CA THR A 145 9.43 -2.69 22.60
C THR A 145 8.39 -3.81 22.67
N LYS A 146 8.79 -4.99 22.22
CA LYS A 146 8.12 -6.20 22.68
C LYS A 146 8.25 -6.25 24.20
N ARG A 147 7.14 -6.17 24.88
CA ARG A 147 6.93 -6.89 26.13
C ARG A 147 6.00 -8.04 25.91
#